data_e6f37b59a60fab8ff05543029977c357
#
_entry.id   e6f37b59a60fab8ff05543029977c357
#
_cell.length_a   1.000
_cell.length_b   1.000
_cell.length_c   1.000
_cell.angle_alpha   90.00
_cell.angle_beta   90.00
_cell.angle_gamma   90.00
#
_symmetry.space_group_name_H-M   'P 1'
#
loop_
_entity.id
_entity.type
_entity.pdbx_description
1 polymer ?
#
loop_
_entity_poly.entity_id
_entity_poly.type
_entity_poly.pdbx_seq_one_letter_code
_entity_poly.pdbx_strand_id
1 'polypeptide(L)'
;MNFASQTKILIISAFSVSLLTASTNFVYAASNCTAPNIPIFSETKPVSPVAPECVDEVTKSHTCSEPVVLQYNAEVENYNTQTKAYYSNVDRYITELNTYLRAAREYAQCEVDRL
;
A
#
# COMPACT_ATOMS: atom_id res chain seq x y z
N MET A 1 -55.74 -71.29 -7.30
CA MET A 1 -55.13 -69.96 -7.09
C MET A 1 -53.66 -70.24 -6.81
N ASN A 2 -52.84 -70.17 -7.85
CA ASN A 2 -51.39 -70.49 -7.79
C ASN A 2 -50.59 -69.26 -7.85
N PHE A 3 -49.84 -68.96 -6.78
CA PHE A 3 -48.79 -67.94 -6.78
C PHE A 3 -47.44 -68.60 -7.08
N ALA A 4 -46.95 -68.36 -8.26
CA ALA A 4 -45.60 -68.78 -8.65
C ALA A 4 -44.59 -67.75 -8.14
N SER A 5 -43.76 -68.20 -7.22
CA SER A 5 -42.59 -67.43 -6.72
C SER A 5 -41.45 -67.49 -7.77
N GLN A 6 -41.15 -66.34 -8.33
CA GLN A 6 -39.99 -66.12 -9.21
C GLN A 6 -38.78 -65.68 -8.37
N THR A 7 -37.87 -66.60 -8.15
CA THR A 7 -36.59 -66.28 -7.51
C THR A 7 -35.63 -65.68 -8.55
N LYS A 8 -35.39 -64.31 -8.44
CA LYS A 8 -34.38 -63.61 -9.23
C LYS A 8 -33.02 -63.78 -8.56
N ILE A 9 -32.13 -64.48 -9.23
CA ILE A 9 -30.71 -64.59 -8.86
C ILE A 9 -30.02 -63.24 -9.23
N LEU A 10 -29.55 -62.49 -8.24
CA LEU A 10 -28.71 -61.31 -8.43
C LEU A 10 -27.25 -61.74 -8.52
N ILE A 11 -26.69 -61.62 -9.71
CA ILE A 11 -25.25 -61.77 -9.95
C ILE A 11 -24.59 -60.47 -9.50
N ILE A 12 -23.91 -60.51 -8.36
CA ILE A 12 -23.10 -59.37 -7.87
C ILE A 12 -21.75 -59.44 -8.59
N SER A 13 -21.58 -58.59 -9.60
CA SER A 13 -20.30 -58.38 -10.28
C SER A 13 -19.41 -57.53 -9.39
N ALA A 14 -18.39 -58.13 -8.80
CA ALA A 14 -17.40 -57.40 -8.00
C ALA A 14 -16.51 -56.54 -8.92
N PHE A 15 -16.82 -55.27 -9.03
CA PHE A 15 -15.89 -54.33 -9.66
C PHE A 15 -14.79 -53.97 -8.64
N SER A 16 -13.60 -54.54 -8.86
CA SER A 16 -12.40 -54.14 -8.14
C SER A 16 -11.95 -52.79 -8.64
N VAL A 17 -12.30 -51.70 -7.89
CA VAL A 17 -11.76 -50.37 -8.12
C VAL A 17 -10.34 -50.29 -7.53
N SER A 18 -9.33 -50.43 -8.38
CA SER A 18 -7.94 -50.17 -8.01
C SER A 18 -7.77 -48.67 -7.82
N LEU A 19 -7.79 -48.20 -6.55
CA LEU A 19 -7.37 -46.85 -6.21
C LEU A 19 -5.86 -46.68 -6.48
N LEU A 20 -5.50 -46.12 -7.63
CA LEU A 20 -4.18 -45.55 -7.84
C LEU A 20 -4.06 -44.30 -6.98
N THR A 21 -3.45 -44.42 -5.80
CA THR A 21 -3.02 -43.27 -5.00
C THR A 21 -1.85 -42.61 -5.72
N ALA A 22 -2.15 -41.64 -6.58
CA ALA A 22 -1.14 -40.73 -7.09
C ALA A 22 -0.66 -39.89 -5.92
N SER A 23 0.47 -40.22 -5.31
CA SER A 23 1.18 -39.39 -4.35
C SER A 23 1.67 -38.14 -5.09
N THR A 24 0.88 -37.09 -5.09
CA THR A 24 1.34 -35.79 -5.55
C THR A 24 2.35 -35.28 -4.52
N ASN A 25 3.63 -35.47 -4.82
CA ASN A 25 4.70 -34.77 -4.12
C ASN A 25 4.53 -33.29 -4.44
N PHE A 26 3.84 -32.56 -3.57
CA PHE A 26 3.90 -31.11 -3.58
C PHE A 26 5.35 -30.74 -3.25
N VAL A 27 6.15 -30.49 -4.28
CA VAL A 27 7.41 -29.79 -4.15
C VAL A 27 7.03 -28.37 -3.75
N TYR A 28 7.03 -28.08 -2.45
CA TYR A 28 7.02 -26.71 -1.96
C TYR A 28 8.31 -26.07 -2.49
N ALA A 29 8.18 -25.32 -3.58
CA ALA A 29 9.22 -24.41 -3.98
C ALA A 29 9.43 -23.46 -2.79
N ALA A 30 10.60 -23.51 -2.16
CA ALA A 30 10.95 -22.60 -1.09
C ALA A 30 10.91 -21.19 -1.69
N SER A 31 9.79 -20.50 -1.53
CA SER A 31 9.63 -19.11 -1.96
C SER A 31 10.59 -18.27 -1.12
N ASN A 32 11.57 -17.64 -1.77
CA ASN A 32 12.47 -16.72 -1.10
C ASN A 32 11.65 -15.52 -0.64
N CYS A 33 11.52 -15.34 0.69
CA CYS A 33 10.90 -14.17 1.25
C CYS A 33 11.79 -12.96 0.98
N THR A 34 11.26 -11.92 0.34
CA THR A 34 12.00 -10.70 0.03
C THR A 34 11.55 -9.58 0.96
N ALA A 35 12.49 -9.06 1.78
CA ALA A 35 12.21 -7.92 2.63
C ALA A 35 11.93 -6.67 1.79
N PRO A 36 10.88 -5.89 2.12
CA PRO A 36 10.59 -4.66 1.40
C PRO A 36 11.59 -3.55 1.74
N ASN A 37 11.83 -2.67 0.78
CA ASN A 37 12.64 -1.48 1.00
C ASN A 37 11.89 -0.44 1.83
N ILE A 38 12.57 0.16 2.81
CA ILE A 38 12.02 1.22 3.65
C ILE A 38 11.96 2.52 2.83
N PRO A 39 10.80 3.17 2.66
CA PRO A 39 10.73 4.47 2.00
C PRO A 39 11.40 5.55 2.84
N ILE A 40 12.05 6.50 2.17
CA ILE A 40 12.78 7.59 2.80
C ILE A 40 12.16 8.91 2.37
N PHE A 41 11.85 9.77 3.34
CA PHE A 41 11.41 11.14 3.08
C PHE A 41 12.60 12.09 3.26
N SER A 42 13.02 12.76 2.17
CA SER A 42 14.18 13.65 2.14
C SER A 42 13.84 15.13 1.89
N GLU A 43 12.56 15.47 1.80
CA GLU A 43 12.10 16.83 1.52
C GLU A 43 12.23 17.74 2.77
N THR A 44 12.67 18.96 2.54
CA THR A 44 12.73 19.98 3.58
C THR A 44 11.47 20.85 3.53
N LYS A 45 10.83 21.06 4.69
CA LYS A 45 9.66 21.92 4.78
C LYS A 45 10.04 23.37 4.40
N PRO A 46 9.29 24.01 3.49
CA PRO A 46 9.52 25.42 3.14
C PRO A 46 9.39 26.34 4.35
N VAL A 47 10.22 27.38 4.38
CA VAL A 47 10.21 28.42 5.42
C VAL A 47 9.40 29.60 4.89
N SER A 48 8.46 30.11 5.71
CA SER A 48 7.67 31.28 5.37
C SER A 48 8.56 32.52 5.19
N PRO A 49 8.32 33.36 4.18
CA PRO A 49 9.00 34.63 4.07
C PRO A 49 8.69 35.52 5.26
N VAL A 50 9.65 36.34 5.63
CA VAL A 50 9.49 37.34 6.71
C VAL A 50 8.82 38.60 6.15
N ALA A 51 7.74 39.03 6.78
CA ALA A 51 7.07 40.27 6.38
C ALA A 51 8.02 41.47 6.51
N PRO A 52 8.06 42.40 5.53
CA PRO A 52 8.79 43.64 5.65
C PRO A 52 8.31 44.45 6.86
N GLU A 53 9.22 45.19 7.50
CA GLU A 53 8.87 46.05 8.69
C GLU A 53 7.77 47.07 8.40
N CYS A 54 7.58 47.46 7.15
CA CYS A 54 6.51 48.39 6.72
C CYS A 54 5.14 47.71 6.58
N VAL A 55 5.02 46.41 6.85
CA VAL A 55 3.74 45.68 6.87
C VAL A 55 3.27 45.50 8.31
N ASP A 56 2.06 45.97 8.62
CA ASP A 56 1.38 45.69 9.87
C ASP A 56 0.43 44.51 9.69
N GLU A 57 0.83 43.36 10.21
CA GLU A 57 0.03 42.09 10.07
C GLU A 57 -1.26 42.16 10.92
N VAL A 58 -1.31 43.00 11.95
CA VAL A 58 -2.49 43.12 12.83
C VAL A 58 -3.59 43.92 12.13
N THR A 59 -3.23 45.12 11.62
CA THR A 59 -4.17 46.01 10.94
C THR A 59 -4.39 45.66 9.45
N LYS A 60 -3.59 44.74 8.92
CA LYS A 60 -3.58 44.36 7.48
C LYS A 60 -3.30 45.58 6.57
N SER A 61 -2.47 46.49 7.04
CA SER A 61 -2.07 47.69 6.31
C SER A 61 -0.56 47.74 6.08
N HIS A 62 -0.09 48.58 5.19
CA HIS A 62 1.33 48.77 4.93
C HIS A 62 1.65 50.19 4.52
N THR A 63 2.88 50.63 4.85
CA THR A 63 3.49 51.88 4.40
C THR A 63 4.63 51.67 3.42
N CYS A 64 4.76 50.42 2.90
CA CYS A 64 5.82 50.01 1.99
C CYS A 64 5.73 50.73 0.65
N SER A 65 6.89 50.96 0.02
CA SER A 65 6.94 51.37 -1.37
C SER A 65 6.49 50.23 -2.29
N GLU A 66 5.97 50.59 -3.46
CA GLU A 66 5.46 49.57 -4.45
C GLU A 66 6.47 48.47 -4.76
N PRO A 67 7.76 48.69 -5.01
CA PRO A 67 8.73 47.61 -5.27
C PRO A 67 8.85 46.63 -4.12
N VAL A 68 8.80 47.06 -2.87
CA VAL A 68 8.87 46.20 -1.67
C VAL A 68 7.63 45.30 -1.59
N VAL A 69 6.45 45.84 -1.85
CA VAL A 69 5.20 45.06 -1.89
C VAL A 69 5.24 44.00 -2.97
N LEU A 70 5.68 44.36 -4.19
CA LEU A 70 5.79 43.43 -5.30
C LEU A 70 6.76 42.28 -5.01
N GLN A 71 7.92 42.62 -4.42
CA GLN A 71 8.91 41.60 -4.02
C GLN A 71 8.33 40.67 -2.97
N TYR A 72 7.74 41.16 -1.92
CA TYR A 72 7.16 40.36 -0.84
C TYR A 72 6.04 39.45 -1.34
N ASN A 73 5.17 39.99 -2.21
CA ASN A 73 4.11 39.19 -2.82
C ASN A 73 4.69 38.01 -3.67
N ALA A 74 5.77 38.25 -4.42
CA ALA A 74 6.43 37.21 -5.19
C ALA A 74 7.05 36.14 -4.27
N GLU A 75 7.64 36.52 -3.15
CA GLU A 75 8.17 35.59 -2.15
C GLU A 75 7.08 34.74 -1.51
N VAL A 76 5.93 35.34 -1.17
CA VAL A 76 4.75 34.64 -0.64
C VAL A 76 4.18 33.65 -1.67
N GLU A 77 4.07 34.05 -2.94
CA GLU A 77 3.59 33.17 -4.02
C GLU A 77 4.53 31.98 -4.22
N ASN A 78 5.84 32.22 -4.22
CA ASN A 78 6.84 31.17 -4.29
C ASN A 78 6.75 30.20 -3.09
N TYR A 79 6.65 30.74 -1.87
CA TYR A 79 6.43 29.94 -0.66
C TYR A 79 5.18 29.09 -0.73
N ASN A 80 4.06 29.65 -1.18
CA ASN A 80 2.81 28.93 -1.32
C ASN A 80 2.94 27.79 -2.34
N THR A 81 3.64 28.02 -3.44
CA THR A 81 3.91 27.00 -4.47
C THR A 81 4.77 25.85 -3.91
N GLN A 82 5.86 26.19 -3.22
CA GLN A 82 6.73 25.21 -2.58
C GLN A 82 6.01 24.41 -1.49
N THR A 83 5.18 25.08 -0.70
CA THR A 83 4.38 24.47 0.36
C THR A 83 3.38 23.47 -0.21
N LYS A 84 2.71 23.80 -1.31
CA LYS A 84 1.81 22.89 -2.01
C LYS A 84 2.55 21.65 -2.54
N ALA A 85 3.72 21.85 -3.14
CA ALA A 85 4.56 20.75 -3.61
C ALA A 85 5.04 19.84 -2.45
N TYR A 86 5.46 20.46 -1.34
CA TYR A 86 5.88 19.74 -0.14
C TYR A 86 4.76 18.84 0.40
N TYR A 87 3.53 19.35 0.56
CA TYR A 87 2.43 18.54 1.06
C TYR A 87 2.03 17.44 0.09
N SER A 88 2.11 17.66 -1.22
CA SER A 88 1.91 16.60 -2.21
C SER A 88 2.95 15.47 -2.07
N ASN A 89 4.22 15.81 -1.78
CA ASN A 89 5.28 14.84 -1.51
C ASN A 89 5.05 14.11 -0.19
N VAL A 90 4.54 14.78 0.85
CA VAL A 90 4.14 14.15 2.11
C VAL A 90 3.04 13.11 1.89
N ASP A 91 2.00 13.43 1.13
CA ASP A 91 0.89 12.50 0.83
C ASP A 91 1.38 11.28 0.05
N ARG A 92 2.28 11.49 -0.90
CA ARG A 92 2.93 10.38 -1.62
C ARG A 92 3.72 9.49 -0.67
N TYR A 93 4.53 10.07 0.21
CA TYR A 93 5.32 9.33 1.20
C TYR A 93 4.44 8.53 2.16
N ILE A 94 3.32 9.07 2.61
CA ILE A 94 2.33 8.34 3.42
C ILE A 94 1.80 7.11 2.65
N THR A 95 1.54 7.26 1.36
CA THR A 95 1.11 6.16 0.50
C THR A 95 2.19 5.08 0.36
N GLU A 96 3.43 5.48 0.20
CA GLU A 96 4.59 4.58 0.15
C GLU A 96 4.80 3.84 1.47
N LEU A 97 4.66 4.54 2.61
CA LEU A 97 4.71 3.93 3.95
C LEU A 97 3.61 2.87 4.15
N ASN A 98 2.38 3.16 3.73
CA ASN A 98 1.28 2.20 3.83
C ASN A 98 1.54 0.95 2.96
N THR A 99 2.13 1.14 1.80
CA THR A 99 2.54 0.04 0.91
C THR A 99 3.67 -0.78 1.54
N TYR A 100 4.66 -0.11 2.13
CA TYR A 100 5.75 -0.75 2.86
C TYR A 100 5.22 -1.59 4.04
N LEU A 101 4.32 -1.04 4.85
CA LEU A 101 3.76 -1.76 6.01
C LEU A 101 3.00 -3.03 5.60
N ARG A 102 2.28 -2.99 4.46
CA ARG A 102 1.62 -4.17 3.91
C ARG A 102 2.66 -5.21 3.47
N ALA A 103 3.65 -4.81 2.68
CA ALA A 103 4.71 -5.71 2.19
C ALA A 103 5.56 -6.28 3.33
N ALA A 104 5.83 -5.50 4.39
CA ALA A 104 6.53 -5.96 5.58
C ALA A 104 5.74 -7.04 6.35
N ARG A 105 4.41 -6.91 6.40
CA ARG A 105 3.54 -7.93 6.99
C ARG A 105 3.54 -9.22 6.16
N GLU A 106 3.46 -9.11 4.84
CA GLU A 106 3.53 -10.25 3.91
C GLU A 106 4.89 -10.96 4.02
N TYR A 107 5.97 -10.18 4.12
CA TYR A 107 7.31 -10.71 4.36
C TYR A 107 7.39 -11.47 5.69
N ALA A 108 6.89 -10.88 6.78
CA ALA A 108 6.89 -11.52 8.10
C ALA A 108 6.09 -12.84 8.09
N GLN A 109 4.92 -12.86 7.42
CA GLN A 109 4.13 -14.10 7.27
C GLN A 109 4.89 -15.15 6.47
N CYS A 110 5.52 -14.76 5.37
CA CYS A 110 6.34 -15.66 4.56
C CYS A 110 7.48 -16.29 5.39
N GLU A 111 8.14 -15.52 6.24
CA GLU A 111 9.21 -16.04 7.13
C GLU A 111 8.65 -17.03 8.17
N VAL A 112 7.47 -16.75 8.74
CA VAL A 112 6.81 -17.67 9.68
C VAL A 112 6.42 -18.98 9.01
N ASP A 113 5.89 -18.93 7.80
CA ASP A 113 5.45 -20.11 7.05
C ASP A 113 6.62 -21.03 6.64
N ARG A 114 7.85 -20.58 6.78
CA ARG A 114 9.08 -21.34 6.50
C ARG A 114 9.67 -22.05 7.73
N LEU A 115 9.18 -21.74 8.94
CA LEU A 115 9.65 -22.38 10.19
C LEU A 115 9.04 -23.75 10.40
#